data_d597b6f1fe86eec1d420dc94ecad4849
#
_entry.id   d597b6f1fe86eec1d420dc94ecad4849
#
_cell.length_a   1.000
_cell.length_b   1.000
_cell.length_c   1.000
_cell.angle_alpha   90.00
_cell.angle_beta   90.00
_cell.angle_gamma   90.00
#
_symmetry.space_group_name_H-M   'P 1'
#
loop_
_entity.id
_entity.type
_entity.pdbx_description
1 polymer ?
#
loop_
_entity_poly.entity_id
_entity_poly.type
_entity_poly.pdbx_seq_one_letter_code
_entity_poly.pdbx_strand_id
1 'polypeptide(L)'
;MSITPRKLGPETVYPVGLGCMNLHHGYGPPSDEAEAAALLNEALDMGYNFLDTATIYGFGKNETLIGKALKDRQGEFVQASKCVMLFEDGKRKLDARPESIKAACEASLKRLQRETIDLYYMHRPDPNVPIEDSMGAMADLVTEGKIRMVGLSEMGAGLLRRAHAVHPVAAMQSEYSLLTRNPEIAVLDACKELGVTFVPFSPVGRGYLADNPPAPKDYHAADMRRIFPRWTEPYWTENLPLLKQAQEMAGDMGCTMSQLAIAWTLAKDAACVPIPGTTSAKHLRDNFAAAQVSLAPEQVAHLDAVFAPEAVKGPRYNAMAQASVDTEQYPFELTA
;
A
#
# COMPACT_ATOMS: atom_id res chain seq x y z
N MET A 1 17.87 19.13 6.01
CA MET A 1 17.90 18.19 7.16
C MET A 1 18.27 16.82 6.62
N SER A 2 19.04 16.00 7.36
CA SER A 2 19.31 14.62 6.95
C SER A 2 18.02 13.79 7.12
N ILE A 3 17.62 13.07 6.08
CA ILE A 3 16.46 12.17 6.14
C ILE A 3 16.86 10.94 6.96
N THR A 4 16.06 10.59 7.96
CA THR A 4 16.28 9.40 8.78
C THR A 4 15.66 8.19 8.08
N PRO A 5 16.45 7.19 7.66
CA PRO A 5 15.91 5.96 7.08
C PRO A 5 15.01 5.22 8.09
N ARG A 6 14.14 4.35 7.59
CA ARG A 6 13.21 3.55 8.40
C ARG A 6 13.53 2.07 8.33
N LYS A 7 13.06 1.32 9.32
CA LYS A 7 13.18 -0.14 9.32
C LYS A 7 12.02 -0.76 8.57
N LEU A 8 12.34 -1.83 7.81
CA LEU A 8 11.39 -2.75 7.18
C LEU A 8 11.87 -4.16 7.52
N GLY A 9 11.39 -4.70 8.62
CA GLY A 9 12.02 -5.88 9.24
C GLY A 9 13.50 -5.62 9.55
N PRO A 10 14.44 -6.48 9.12
CA PRO A 10 15.87 -6.25 9.29
C PRO A 10 16.46 -5.20 8.34
N GLU A 11 15.77 -4.89 7.26
CA GLU A 11 16.25 -3.98 6.22
C GLU A 11 16.12 -2.51 6.64
N THR A 12 16.90 -1.66 5.98
CA THR A 12 16.85 -0.21 6.15
C THR A 12 16.45 0.42 4.83
N VAL A 13 15.33 1.13 4.83
CA VAL A 13 14.75 1.71 3.61
C VAL A 13 14.61 3.22 3.72
N TYR A 14 14.53 3.88 2.57
CA TYR A 14 14.08 5.28 2.50
C TYR A 14 12.67 5.38 3.10
N PRO A 15 12.30 6.46 3.79
CA PRO A 15 11.02 6.55 4.50
C PRO A 15 9.78 6.39 3.62
N VAL A 16 9.91 6.57 2.32
CA VAL A 16 8.83 6.42 1.33
C VAL A 16 9.25 5.37 0.31
N GLY A 17 8.49 4.28 0.20
CA GLY A 17 8.66 3.28 -0.86
C GLY A 17 7.84 3.64 -2.10
N LEU A 18 7.97 2.85 -3.15
CA LEU A 18 7.21 3.00 -4.41
C LEU A 18 6.20 1.87 -4.58
N GLY A 19 4.90 2.22 -4.59
CA GLY A 19 3.83 1.32 -5.01
C GLY A 19 3.78 1.23 -6.53
N CYS A 20 4.03 0.05 -7.11
CA CYS A 20 4.12 -0.15 -8.55
C CYS A 20 2.78 -0.50 -9.22
N MET A 21 1.69 -0.61 -8.46
CA MET A 21 0.38 -1.01 -8.99
C MET A 21 -0.07 -0.18 -10.20
N ASN A 22 0.10 1.14 -10.12
CA ASN A 22 -0.39 2.09 -11.11
C ASN A 22 0.19 1.87 -12.52
N LEU A 23 1.36 1.22 -12.64
CA LEU A 23 2.00 0.97 -13.94
C LEU A 23 1.17 0.02 -14.83
N HIS A 24 0.34 -0.86 -14.22
CA HIS A 24 -0.45 -1.86 -14.96
C HIS A 24 -1.89 -2.00 -14.49
N HIS A 25 -2.28 -1.36 -13.38
CA HIS A 25 -3.56 -1.65 -12.74
C HIS A 25 -4.13 -0.45 -11.98
N GLY A 26 -5.43 -0.37 -11.91
CA GLY A 26 -6.15 0.42 -10.91
C GLY A 26 -6.83 1.68 -11.43
N TYR A 27 -6.14 2.60 -12.09
CA TYR A 27 -6.69 3.96 -12.36
C TYR A 27 -6.82 4.31 -13.84
N GLY A 28 -6.64 3.36 -14.72
CA GLY A 28 -6.74 3.58 -16.16
C GLY A 28 -6.06 2.48 -16.96
N PRO A 29 -5.76 2.74 -18.24
CA PRO A 29 -5.00 1.80 -19.04
C PRO A 29 -3.58 1.63 -18.47
N PRO A 30 -2.93 0.49 -18.74
CA PRO A 30 -1.51 0.31 -18.42
C PRO A 30 -0.64 1.41 -19.02
N SER A 31 0.41 1.79 -18.33
CA SER A 31 1.45 2.66 -18.87
C SER A 31 2.16 2.00 -20.04
N ASP A 32 2.76 2.81 -20.92
CA ASP A 32 3.72 2.30 -21.89
C ASP A 32 4.89 1.61 -21.16
N GLU A 33 5.36 0.46 -21.71
CA GLU A 33 6.36 -0.38 -21.03
C GLU A 33 7.72 0.36 -20.92
N ALA A 34 8.09 1.16 -21.92
CA ALA A 34 9.36 1.91 -21.89
C ALA A 34 9.29 3.08 -20.91
N GLU A 35 8.15 3.82 -20.87
CA GLU A 35 7.94 4.89 -19.90
C GLU A 35 7.92 4.36 -18.47
N ALA A 36 7.25 3.23 -18.23
CA ALA A 36 7.21 2.58 -16.93
C ALA A 36 8.60 2.08 -16.49
N ALA A 37 9.39 1.50 -17.40
CA ALA A 37 10.76 1.09 -17.13
C ALA A 37 11.68 2.30 -16.82
N ALA A 38 11.52 3.41 -17.54
CA ALA A 38 12.26 4.64 -17.28
C ALA A 38 11.93 5.21 -15.89
N LEU A 39 10.64 5.23 -15.50
CA LEU A 39 10.20 5.70 -14.18
C LEU A 39 10.75 4.82 -13.04
N LEU A 40 10.79 3.50 -13.22
CA LEU A 40 11.38 2.58 -12.23
C LEU A 40 12.89 2.84 -12.04
N ASN A 41 13.63 3.07 -13.12
CA ASN A 41 15.05 3.41 -13.06
C ASN A 41 15.27 4.77 -12.41
N GLU A 42 14.49 5.80 -12.79
CA GLU A 42 14.54 7.12 -12.15
C GLU A 42 14.29 7.00 -10.63
N ALA A 43 13.36 6.16 -10.20
CA ALA A 43 13.10 5.94 -8.78
C ALA A 43 14.36 5.45 -8.04
N LEU A 44 15.06 4.46 -8.57
CA LEU A 44 16.30 3.96 -7.96
C LEU A 44 17.41 5.02 -7.99
N ASP A 45 17.54 5.77 -9.09
CA ASP A 45 18.53 6.85 -9.22
C ASP A 45 18.30 7.97 -8.20
N MET A 46 17.05 8.21 -7.79
CA MET A 46 16.67 9.13 -6.72
C MET A 46 16.96 8.60 -5.31
N GLY A 47 17.11 7.29 -5.15
CA GLY A 47 17.34 6.65 -3.85
C GLY A 47 16.13 5.92 -3.27
N TYR A 48 15.04 5.72 -4.01
CA TYR A 48 14.03 4.75 -3.61
C TYR A 48 14.68 3.37 -3.53
N ASN A 49 14.49 2.67 -2.43
CA ASN A 49 15.05 1.35 -2.22
C ASN A 49 14.04 0.35 -1.63
N PHE A 50 12.74 0.64 -1.80
CA PHE A 50 11.64 -0.29 -1.49
C PHE A 50 10.59 -0.20 -2.59
N LEU A 51 10.38 -1.29 -3.33
CA LEU A 51 9.42 -1.41 -4.42
C LEU A 51 8.36 -2.46 -4.09
N ASP A 52 7.07 -2.09 -4.21
CA ASP A 52 5.94 -2.94 -3.88
C ASP A 52 5.13 -3.29 -5.14
N THR A 53 4.98 -4.59 -5.42
CA THR A 53 4.12 -5.13 -6.48
C THR A 53 3.22 -6.25 -5.97
N ALA A 54 2.52 -6.95 -6.85
CA ALA A 54 1.72 -8.13 -6.57
C ALA A 54 1.43 -8.95 -7.84
N THR A 55 1.22 -10.26 -7.68
CA THR A 55 0.81 -11.16 -8.76
C THR A 55 -0.41 -10.67 -9.52
N ILE A 56 -1.41 -10.11 -8.81
CA ILE A 56 -2.66 -9.65 -9.42
C ILE A 56 -2.49 -8.39 -10.30
N TYR A 57 -1.42 -7.59 -10.13
CA TYR A 57 -1.24 -6.36 -10.86
C TYR A 57 -0.90 -6.63 -12.33
N GLY A 58 -1.85 -6.26 -13.20
CA GLY A 58 -1.76 -6.58 -14.63
C GLY A 58 -1.64 -8.08 -14.91
N PHE A 59 -2.10 -8.93 -13.98
CA PHE A 59 -2.05 -10.40 -14.10
C PHE A 59 -0.62 -10.92 -14.32
N GLY A 60 0.31 -10.47 -13.49
CA GLY A 60 1.73 -10.80 -13.53
C GLY A 60 2.59 -9.91 -14.45
N LYS A 61 1.97 -9.06 -15.29
CA LYS A 61 2.74 -8.15 -16.18
C LYS A 61 3.55 -7.13 -15.39
N ASN A 62 3.05 -6.69 -14.22
CA ASN A 62 3.76 -5.74 -13.38
C ASN A 62 5.06 -6.34 -12.84
N GLU A 63 5.02 -7.56 -12.30
CA GLU A 63 6.23 -8.28 -11.86
C GLU A 63 7.19 -8.54 -13.04
N THR A 64 6.66 -8.89 -14.22
CA THR A 64 7.48 -9.11 -15.43
C THR A 64 8.19 -7.82 -15.88
N LEU A 65 7.49 -6.68 -15.83
CA LEU A 65 8.09 -5.38 -16.13
C LEU A 65 9.23 -5.06 -15.16
N ILE A 66 9.00 -5.19 -13.85
CA ILE A 66 10.03 -4.92 -12.83
C ILE A 66 11.23 -5.83 -13.02
N GLY A 67 10.99 -7.13 -13.22
CA GLY A 67 12.03 -8.12 -13.44
C GLY A 67 12.91 -7.84 -14.67
N LYS A 68 12.31 -7.33 -15.75
CA LYS A 68 13.04 -6.93 -16.96
C LYS A 68 13.77 -5.59 -16.79
N ALA A 69 13.05 -4.58 -16.32
CA ALA A 69 13.55 -3.20 -16.25
C ALA A 69 14.69 -3.01 -15.24
N LEU A 70 14.68 -3.80 -14.16
CA LEU A 70 15.63 -3.68 -13.05
C LEU A 70 16.52 -4.92 -12.85
N LYS A 71 16.65 -5.77 -13.89
CA LYS A 71 17.41 -7.02 -13.82
C LYS A 71 18.82 -6.84 -13.27
N ASP A 72 19.53 -5.82 -13.73
CA ASP A 72 20.92 -5.57 -13.37
C ASP A 72 21.09 -4.70 -12.12
N ARG A 73 19.96 -4.32 -11.46
CA ARG A 73 19.90 -3.42 -10.29
C ARG A 73 19.27 -4.08 -9.06
N GLN A 74 19.09 -5.40 -9.08
CA GLN A 74 18.33 -6.14 -8.04
C GLN A 74 18.89 -6.02 -6.63
N GLY A 75 20.15 -5.68 -6.45
CA GLY A 75 20.80 -5.46 -5.16
C GLY A 75 20.59 -4.06 -4.57
N GLU A 76 19.94 -3.14 -5.32
CA GLU A 76 19.77 -1.75 -4.88
C GLU A 76 18.49 -1.52 -4.07
N PHE A 77 17.56 -2.49 -4.03
CA PHE A 77 16.25 -2.30 -3.41
C PHE A 77 15.67 -3.58 -2.82
N VAL A 78 14.82 -3.39 -1.82
CA VAL A 78 13.94 -4.41 -1.24
C VAL A 78 12.75 -4.62 -2.17
N GLN A 79 12.59 -5.81 -2.73
CA GLN A 79 11.47 -6.18 -3.57
C GLN A 79 10.37 -6.84 -2.77
N ALA A 80 9.19 -6.23 -2.74
CA ALA A 80 8.00 -6.90 -2.23
C ALA A 80 7.08 -7.38 -3.35
N SER A 81 6.46 -8.55 -3.14
CA SER A 81 5.34 -9.03 -3.95
C SER A 81 4.29 -9.72 -3.08
N LYS A 82 3.16 -10.17 -3.67
CA LYS A 82 2.02 -10.67 -2.91
C LYS A 82 1.37 -11.87 -3.60
N CYS A 83 0.93 -12.86 -2.81
CA CYS A 83 0.15 -14.03 -3.23
C CYS A 83 -1.33 -13.95 -2.78
N VAL A 84 -2.03 -15.06 -2.85
CA VAL A 84 -3.42 -15.30 -2.42
C VAL A 84 -4.47 -14.72 -3.36
N MET A 85 -4.32 -13.48 -3.81
CA MET A 85 -5.26 -12.91 -4.79
C MET A 85 -4.90 -13.39 -6.20
N LEU A 86 -5.76 -14.21 -6.76
CA LEU A 86 -5.64 -14.78 -8.10
C LEU A 86 -6.71 -14.20 -9.02
N PHE A 87 -6.53 -14.43 -10.32
CA PHE A 87 -7.52 -14.11 -11.33
C PHE A 87 -7.70 -15.34 -12.23
N GLU A 88 -8.83 -15.99 -12.08
CA GLU A 88 -9.20 -17.22 -12.82
C GLU A 88 -10.59 -17.03 -13.44
N ASP A 89 -10.77 -17.46 -14.66
CA ASP A 89 -12.04 -17.41 -15.40
C ASP A 89 -12.73 -16.03 -15.40
N GLY A 90 -11.92 -14.96 -15.50
CA GLY A 90 -12.43 -13.59 -15.51
C GLY A 90 -12.84 -13.04 -14.15
N LYS A 91 -12.56 -13.75 -13.05
CA LYS A 91 -12.95 -13.35 -11.69
C LYS A 91 -11.77 -13.36 -10.73
N ARG A 92 -11.85 -12.47 -9.74
CA ARG A 92 -10.95 -12.51 -8.58
C ARG A 92 -11.30 -13.71 -7.70
N LYS A 93 -10.29 -14.43 -7.24
CA LYS A 93 -10.38 -15.54 -6.32
C LYS A 93 -9.36 -15.37 -5.21
N LEU A 94 -9.73 -15.72 -4.00
CA LEU A 94 -8.78 -15.86 -2.88
C LEU A 94 -8.43 -17.36 -2.76
N ASP A 95 -7.15 -17.65 -2.62
CA ASP A 95 -6.65 -19.00 -2.40
C ASP A 95 -5.37 -18.95 -1.57
N ALA A 96 -5.55 -19.10 -0.25
CA ALA A 96 -4.46 -19.09 0.73
C ALA A 96 -4.00 -20.50 1.14
N ARG A 97 -4.38 -21.55 0.39
CA ARG A 97 -3.90 -22.90 0.65
C ARG A 97 -2.39 -22.99 0.47
N PRO A 98 -1.71 -23.81 1.30
CA PRO A 98 -0.26 -23.97 1.25
C PRO A 98 0.31 -24.22 -0.14
N GLU A 99 -0.28 -25.11 -0.91
CA GLU A 99 0.17 -25.43 -2.26
C GLU A 99 0.01 -24.25 -3.24
N SER A 100 -1.06 -23.47 -3.10
CA SER A 100 -1.32 -22.29 -3.93
C SER A 100 -0.35 -21.16 -3.63
N ILE A 101 -0.02 -20.94 -2.35
CA ILE A 101 1.00 -19.97 -1.93
C ILE A 101 2.36 -20.32 -2.52
N LYS A 102 2.79 -21.58 -2.39
CA LYS A 102 4.07 -22.06 -2.94
C LYS A 102 4.13 -21.91 -4.46
N ALA A 103 3.08 -22.32 -5.16
CA ALA A 103 3.00 -22.18 -6.62
C ALA A 103 3.02 -20.70 -7.08
N ALA A 104 2.31 -19.83 -6.36
CA ALA A 104 2.31 -18.39 -6.65
C ALA A 104 3.70 -17.75 -6.44
N CYS A 105 4.43 -18.16 -5.39
CA CYS A 105 5.80 -17.71 -5.14
C CYS A 105 6.74 -18.09 -6.27
N GLU A 106 6.73 -19.35 -6.71
CA GLU A 106 7.53 -19.82 -7.84
C GLU A 106 7.27 -19.04 -9.13
N ALA A 107 5.99 -18.76 -9.39
CA ALA A 107 5.60 -17.99 -10.55
C ALA A 107 6.07 -16.52 -10.44
N SER A 108 6.01 -15.91 -9.25
CA SER A 108 6.50 -14.55 -8.99
C SER A 108 8.02 -14.45 -9.13
N LEU A 109 8.78 -15.40 -8.59
CA LEU A 109 10.24 -15.47 -8.75
C LEU A 109 10.65 -15.48 -10.23
N LYS A 110 9.95 -16.29 -11.05
CA LYS A 110 10.20 -16.36 -12.50
C LYS A 110 9.92 -15.02 -13.19
N ARG A 111 8.79 -14.35 -12.87
CA ARG A 111 8.43 -13.08 -13.48
C ARG A 111 9.35 -11.95 -13.06
N LEU A 112 9.73 -11.89 -11.78
CA LEU A 112 10.68 -10.92 -11.22
C LEU A 112 12.12 -11.20 -11.61
N GLN A 113 12.41 -12.37 -12.21
CA GLN A 113 13.75 -12.83 -12.56
C GLN A 113 14.71 -12.84 -11.35
N ARG A 114 14.20 -13.24 -10.18
CA ARG A 114 14.92 -13.32 -8.90
C ARG A 114 14.95 -14.76 -8.37
N GLU A 115 15.99 -15.09 -7.62
CA GLU A 115 16.05 -16.33 -6.85
C GLU A 115 15.34 -16.20 -5.51
N THR A 116 15.26 -14.99 -4.96
CA THR A 116 14.62 -14.69 -3.66
C THR A 116 13.82 -13.40 -3.76
N ILE A 117 12.58 -13.37 -3.21
CA ILE A 117 11.79 -12.17 -2.96
C ILE A 117 12.10 -11.69 -1.54
N ASP A 118 12.41 -10.41 -1.37
CA ASP A 118 12.82 -9.89 -0.06
C ASP A 118 11.65 -9.85 0.93
N LEU A 119 10.44 -9.45 0.49
CA LEU A 119 9.24 -9.40 1.33
C LEU A 119 8.05 -9.97 0.56
N TYR A 120 7.44 -11.03 1.07
CA TYR A 120 6.31 -11.68 0.40
C TYR A 120 5.06 -11.60 1.28
N TYR A 121 4.01 -10.98 0.73
CA TYR A 121 2.78 -10.76 1.46
C TYR A 121 1.71 -11.80 1.12
N MET A 122 0.94 -12.19 2.12
CA MET A 122 -0.43 -12.64 1.90
C MET A 122 -1.29 -11.39 1.62
N HIS A 123 -1.77 -11.25 0.38
CA HIS A 123 -2.44 -10.03 -0.10
C HIS A 123 -3.78 -9.76 0.58
N ARG A 124 -4.49 -10.84 0.96
CA ARG A 124 -5.79 -10.83 1.68
C ARG A 124 -5.91 -12.08 2.55
N PRO A 125 -6.73 -12.06 3.60
CA PRO A 125 -7.13 -13.29 4.27
C PRO A 125 -8.03 -14.13 3.35
N ASP A 126 -7.94 -15.46 3.46
CA ASP A 126 -8.91 -16.39 2.88
C ASP A 126 -9.71 -16.99 4.04
N PRO A 127 -11.01 -16.69 4.14
CA PRO A 127 -11.83 -17.18 5.26
C PRO A 127 -12.00 -18.71 5.28
N ASN A 128 -11.63 -19.40 4.19
CA ASN A 128 -11.76 -20.85 4.06
C ASN A 128 -10.49 -21.59 4.48
N VAL A 129 -9.39 -20.88 4.76
CA VAL A 129 -8.10 -21.48 5.14
C VAL A 129 -7.64 -20.88 6.46
N PRO A 130 -7.36 -21.70 7.49
CA PRO A 130 -6.77 -21.21 8.73
C PRO A 130 -5.49 -20.41 8.46
N ILE A 131 -5.33 -19.27 9.11
CA ILE A 131 -4.16 -18.41 8.91
C ILE A 131 -2.87 -19.15 9.26
N GLU A 132 -2.95 -20.07 10.21
CA GLU A 132 -1.83 -20.89 10.69
C GLU A 132 -1.28 -21.80 9.57
N ASP A 133 -2.17 -22.41 8.76
CA ASP A 133 -1.78 -23.27 7.63
C ASP A 133 -1.06 -22.44 6.54
N SER A 134 -1.63 -21.29 6.21
CA SER A 134 -1.02 -20.37 5.25
C SER A 134 0.32 -19.85 5.71
N MET A 135 0.44 -19.49 7.01
CA MET A 135 1.70 -19.05 7.61
C MET A 135 2.74 -20.15 7.69
N GLY A 136 2.32 -21.40 7.86
CA GLY A 136 3.22 -22.56 7.75
C GLY A 136 3.88 -22.63 6.36
N ALA A 137 3.10 -22.44 5.30
CA ALA A 137 3.66 -22.39 3.94
C ALA A 137 4.60 -21.22 3.70
N MET A 138 4.30 -20.04 4.30
CA MET A 138 5.19 -18.88 4.23
C MET A 138 6.51 -19.14 4.96
N ALA A 139 6.46 -19.79 6.12
CA ALA A 139 7.63 -20.21 6.88
C ALA A 139 8.51 -21.23 6.11
N ASP A 140 7.87 -22.18 5.41
CA ASP A 140 8.58 -23.11 4.53
C ASP A 140 9.33 -22.36 3.42
N LEU A 141 8.69 -21.37 2.78
CA LEU A 141 9.33 -20.55 1.74
C LEU A 141 10.53 -19.74 2.26
N VAL A 142 10.49 -19.29 3.53
CA VAL A 142 11.65 -18.67 4.20
C VAL A 142 12.76 -19.70 4.39
N THR A 143 12.44 -20.89 4.87
CA THR A 143 13.39 -21.99 5.09
C THR A 143 14.03 -22.45 3.77
N GLU A 144 13.24 -22.47 2.68
CA GLU A 144 13.71 -22.79 1.33
C GLU A 144 14.54 -21.65 0.68
N GLY A 145 14.65 -20.49 1.32
CA GLY A 145 15.38 -19.32 0.82
C GLY A 145 14.68 -18.59 -0.35
N LYS A 146 13.42 -18.93 -0.64
CA LYS A 146 12.64 -18.32 -1.72
C LYS A 146 12.09 -16.94 -1.36
N ILE A 147 11.87 -16.70 -0.08
CA ILE A 147 11.52 -15.39 0.47
C ILE A 147 12.38 -15.09 1.68
N ARG A 148 12.65 -13.81 1.99
CA ARG A 148 13.41 -13.43 3.19
C ARG A 148 12.50 -13.06 4.36
N MET A 149 11.39 -12.39 4.07
CA MET A 149 10.46 -11.85 5.08
C MET A 149 9.02 -12.15 4.68
N VAL A 150 8.20 -12.38 5.71
CA VAL A 150 6.76 -12.58 5.57
C VAL A 150 6.04 -11.27 5.88
N GLY A 151 5.05 -10.93 5.05
CA GLY A 151 4.14 -9.81 5.28
C GLY A 151 2.67 -10.23 5.21
N LEU A 152 1.80 -9.40 5.79
CA LEU A 152 0.35 -9.54 5.71
C LEU A 152 -0.25 -8.25 5.13
N SER A 153 -1.43 -8.35 4.52
CA SER A 153 -2.13 -7.19 3.98
C SER A 153 -3.63 -7.23 4.26
N GLU A 154 -4.18 -6.10 4.70
CA GLU A 154 -5.62 -5.90 4.99
C GLU A 154 -6.18 -6.92 6.00
N MET A 155 -5.39 -7.25 7.01
CA MET A 155 -5.75 -8.09 8.14
C MET A 155 -5.75 -7.27 9.43
N GLY A 156 -6.69 -7.56 10.34
CA GLY A 156 -6.80 -6.90 11.63
C GLY A 156 -5.80 -7.41 12.66
N ALA A 157 -5.76 -6.76 13.82
CA ALA A 157 -4.85 -7.06 14.92
C ALA A 157 -4.94 -8.52 15.41
N GLY A 158 -6.14 -9.11 15.38
CA GLY A 158 -6.36 -10.50 15.79
C GLY A 158 -5.65 -11.49 14.87
N LEU A 159 -5.83 -11.36 13.55
CA LEU A 159 -5.15 -12.21 12.57
C LEU A 159 -3.64 -11.95 12.56
N LEU A 160 -3.19 -10.70 12.71
CA LEU A 160 -1.76 -10.38 12.80
C LEU A 160 -1.09 -11.12 13.96
N ARG A 161 -1.67 -11.11 15.17
CA ARG A 161 -1.10 -11.81 16.34
C ARG A 161 -1.06 -13.32 16.13
N ARG A 162 -2.13 -13.91 15.59
CA ARG A 162 -2.18 -15.36 15.29
C ARG A 162 -1.12 -15.76 14.27
N ALA A 163 -1.01 -15.01 13.19
CA ALA A 163 -0.01 -15.25 12.16
C ALA A 163 1.42 -15.11 12.69
N HIS A 164 1.68 -14.04 13.45
CA HIS A 164 3.01 -13.78 14.04
C HIS A 164 3.44 -14.86 15.04
N ALA A 165 2.49 -15.50 15.72
CA ALA A 165 2.76 -16.62 16.63
C ALA A 165 3.26 -17.89 15.90
N VAL A 166 2.91 -18.06 14.59
CA VAL A 166 3.40 -19.17 13.76
C VAL A 166 4.80 -18.87 13.21
N HIS A 167 4.96 -17.68 12.63
CA HIS A 167 6.22 -17.20 12.08
C HIS A 167 6.28 -15.67 12.18
N PRO A 168 7.42 -15.06 12.51
CA PRO A 168 7.55 -13.61 12.59
C PRO A 168 7.08 -12.91 11.30
N VAL A 169 6.14 -11.98 11.46
CA VAL A 169 5.69 -11.07 10.39
C VAL A 169 6.56 -9.83 10.42
N ALA A 170 7.17 -9.48 9.30
CA ALA A 170 8.04 -8.31 9.18
C ALA A 170 7.26 -7.01 8.85
N ALA A 171 6.17 -7.14 8.08
CA ALA A 171 5.39 -5.99 7.65
C ALA A 171 3.88 -6.29 7.59
N MET A 172 3.08 -5.28 7.99
CA MET A 172 1.63 -5.24 7.81
C MET A 172 1.30 -4.10 6.83
N GLN A 173 0.63 -4.43 5.72
CA GLN A 173 0.25 -3.44 4.72
C GLN A 173 -1.27 -3.22 4.72
N SER A 174 -1.72 -1.99 4.98
CA SER A 174 -3.14 -1.62 4.94
C SER A 174 -3.35 -0.24 4.36
N GLU A 175 -4.57 0.05 3.90
CA GLU A 175 -4.94 1.40 3.50
C GLU A 175 -4.87 2.33 4.68
N TYR A 176 -4.04 3.38 4.57
CA TYR A 176 -3.91 4.38 5.63
C TYR A 176 -3.59 5.75 5.05
N SER A 177 -4.44 6.70 5.37
CA SER A 177 -4.35 8.09 4.92
C SER A 177 -5.24 8.96 5.81
N LEU A 178 -5.24 10.27 5.60
CA LEU A 178 -6.20 11.19 6.22
C LEU A 178 -7.67 10.76 6.01
N LEU A 179 -7.97 10.10 4.87
CA LEU A 179 -9.33 9.61 4.55
C LEU A 179 -9.65 8.23 5.13
N THR A 180 -8.67 7.44 5.55
CA THR A 180 -8.86 6.06 6.02
C THR A 180 -8.00 5.83 7.23
N ARG A 181 -8.62 5.89 8.40
CA ARG A 181 -7.94 5.82 9.70
C ARG A 181 -8.24 4.54 10.49
N ASN A 182 -8.90 3.57 9.85
CA ASN A 182 -9.23 2.28 10.46
C ASN A 182 -8.05 1.56 11.14
N PRO A 183 -6.79 1.63 10.61
CA PRO A 183 -5.64 1.05 11.30
C PRO A 183 -5.38 1.58 12.71
N GLU A 184 -5.86 2.80 13.05
CA GLU A 184 -5.73 3.40 14.38
C GLU A 184 -6.62 2.71 15.43
N ILE A 185 -7.59 1.86 15.03
CA ILE A 185 -8.48 1.16 15.97
C ILE A 185 -7.71 0.13 16.78
N ALA A 186 -6.86 -0.70 16.13
CA ALA A 186 -6.11 -1.76 16.82
C ALA A 186 -4.83 -2.20 16.10
N VAL A 187 -4.79 -2.24 14.75
CA VAL A 187 -3.68 -2.90 14.05
C VAL A 187 -2.35 -2.14 14.19
N LEU A 188 -2.36 -0.80 14.29
CA LEU A 188 -1.14 -0.04 14.55
C LEU A 188 -0.52 -0.38 15.90
N ASP A 189 -1.33 -0.53 16.95
CA ASP A 189 -0.85 -0.92 18.27
C ASP A 189 -0.31 -2.35 18.28
N ALA A 190 -0.97 -3.27 17.56
CA ALA A 190 -0.47 -4.63 17.37
C ALA A 190 0.88 -4.65 16.62
N CYS A 191 1.06 -3.81 15.62
CA CYS A 191 2.34 -3.66 14.93
C CYS A 191 3.45 -3.19 15.88
N LYS A 192 3.17 -2.19 16.73
CA LYS A 192 4.14 -1.74 17.76
C LYS A 192 4.49 -2.82 18.76
N GLU A 193 3.47 -3.52 19.27
CA GLU A 193 3.62 -4.63 20.21
C GLU A 193 4.56 -5.72 19.68
N LEU A 194 4.42 -6.06 18.40
CA LEU A 194 5.11 -7.17 17.75
C LEU A 194 6.39 -6.74 17.00
N GLY A 195 6.72 -5.46 16.95
CA GLY A 195 7.87 -4.95 16.20
C GLY A 195 7.68 -5.06 14.67
N VAL A 196 6.45 -5.03 14.19
CA VAL A 196 6.07 -5.15 12.77
C VAL A 196 6.06 -3.78 12.12
N THR A 197 6.71 -3.63 10.97
CA THR A 197 6.65 -2.40 10.17
C THR A 197 5.25 -2.23 9.56
N PHE A 198 4.67 -1.06 9.72
CA PHE A 198 3.40 -0.75 9.06
C PHE A 198 3.63 -0.08 7.70
N VAL A 199 2.99 -0.60 6.65
CA VAL A 199 3.17 -0.14 5.26
C VAL A 199 1.85 0.45 4.73
N PRO A 200 1.64 1.78 4.87
CA PRO A 200 0.48 2.46 4.32
C PRO A 200 0.42 2.38 2.80
N PHE A 201 -0.59 1.72 2.21
CA PHE A 201 -0.89 1.92 0.81
C PHE A 201 -1.94 3.03 0.63
N SER A 202 -1.96 3.64 -0.54
CA SER A 202 -2.81 4.80 -0.86
C SER A 202 -2.70 5.97 0.15
N PRO A 203 -1.50 6.38 0.59
CA PRO A 203 -1.34 7.47 1.55
C PRO A 203 -1.88 8.81 1.05
N VAL A 204 -2.03 8.97 -0.27
CA VAL A 204 -2.66 10.15 -0.91
C VAL A 204 -4.15 9.91 -1.24
N GLY A 205 -4.84 9.01 -0.52
CA GLY A 205 -6.27 8.78 -0.67
C GLY A 205 -6.68 8.44 -2.11
N ARG A 206 -5.95 7.55 -2.79
CA ARG A 206 -6.18 7.17 -4.19
C ARG A 206 -6.22 8.38 -5.15
N GLY A 207 -5.42 9.42 -4.87
CA GLY A 207 -5.34 10.65 -5.65
C GLY A 207 -6.35 11.72 -5.26
N TYR A 208 -7.19 11.51 -4.23
CA TYR A 208 -8.06 12.54 -3.70
C TYR A 208 -7.30 13.62 -2.92
N LEU A 209 -6.29 13.23 -2.15
CA LEU A 209 -5.43 14.13 -1.38
C LEU A 209 -4.31 14.69 -2.28
N ALA A 210 -4.70 15.46 -3.28
CA ALA A 210 -3.83 16.14 -4.23
C ALA A 210 -4.26 17.58 -4.40
N ASP A 211 -3.41 18.41 -5.04
CA ASP A 211 -3.73 19.82 -5.31
C ASP A 211 -4.92 19.93 -6.28
N ASN A 212 -5.00 19.01 -7.24
CA ASN A 212 -6.07 18.93 -8.22
C ASN A 212 -6.54 17.47 -8.36
N PRO A 213 -7.40 16.98 -7.44
CA PRO A 213 -7.90 15.61 -7.53
C PRO A 213 -8.83 15.44 -8.74
N PRO A 214 -8.72 14.34 -9.49
CA PRO A 214 -9.62 14.08 -10.61
C PRO A 214 -11.05 13.88 -10.10
N ALA A 215 -12.02 14.53 -10.72
CA ALA A 215 -13.43 14.36 -10.39
C ALA A 215 -13.99 13.04 -10.93
N PRO A 216 -15.05 12.46 -10.31
CA PRO A 216 -15.62 11.18 -10.74
C PRO A 216 -16.02 11.11 -12.22
N LYS A 217 -16.47 12.23 -12.79
CA LYS A 217 -16.84 12.35 -14.22
C LYS A 217 -15.64 12.15 -15.16
N ASP A 218 -14.43 12.42 -14.67
CA ASP A 218 -13.19 12.37 -15.46
C ASP A 218 -12.48 11.01 -15.34
N TYR A 219 -13.02 10.07 -14.53
CA TYR A 219 -12.43 8.75 -14.37
C TYR A 219 -12.54 7.92 -15.64
N HIS A 220 -11.42 7.34 -16.06
CA HIS A 220 -11.40 6.38 -17.16
C HIS A 220 -12.36 5.20 -16.88
N ALA A 221 -12.90 4.56 -17.95
CA ALA A 221 -13.85 3.45 -17.80
C ALA A 221 -13.30 2.27 -16.97
N ALA A 222 -11.99 2.02 -17.01
CA ALA A 222 -11.31 0.97 -16.24
C ALA A 222 -10.84 1.44 -14.83
N ASP A 223 -11.19 2.64 -14.41
CA ASP A 223 -10.76 3.18 -13.12
C ASP A 223 -11.54 2.54 -11.97
N MET A 224 -10.82 1.90 -11.06
CA MET A 224 -11.42 1.20 -9.92
C MET A 224 -12.15 2.13 -8.93
N ARG A 225 -11.84 3.44 -8.92
CA ARG A 225 -12.53 4.41 -8.07
C ARG A 225 -14.02 4.55 -8.40
N ARG A 226 -14.41 4.22 -9.64
CA ARG A 226 -15.81 4.23 -10.07
C ARG A 226 -16.73 3.29 -9.27
N ILE A 227 -16.17 2.30 -8.61
CA ILE A 227 -16.95 1.32 -7.83
C ILE A 227 -16.78 1.48 -6.31
N PHE A 228 -15.96 2.43 -5.87
CA PHE A 228 -15.75 2.69 -4.43
C PHE A 228 -16.51 3.94 -4.00
N PRO A 229 -17.45 3.82 -3.05
CA PRO A 229 -18.39 4.89 -2.72
C PRO A 229 -17.71 6.23 -2.42
N ARG A 230 -16.69 6.25 -1.57
CA ARG A 230 -15.98 7.48 -1.15
C ARG A 230 -15.45 8.32 -2.32
N TRP A 231 -15.12 7.69 -3.45
CA TRP A 231 -14.58 8.35 -4.65
C TRP A 231 -15.63 8.60 -5.74
N THR A 232 -16.92 8.46 -5.41
CA THR A 232 -18.06 8.75 -6.29
C THR A 232 -19.00 9.76 -5.64
N GLU A 233 -19.90 10.33 -6.41
CA GLU A 233 -20.95 11.21 -5.86
C GLU A 233 -21.97 10.42 -5.02
N PRO A 234 -22.52 11.01 -3.95
CA PRO A 234 -22.29 12.40 -3.48
C PRO A 234 -21.04 12.57 -2.63
N TYR A 235 -20.42 11.49 -2.15
CA TYR A 235 -19.36 11.52 -1.14
C TYR A 235 -18.09 12.24 -1.61
N TRP A 236 -17.77 12.17 -2.92
CA TRP A 236 -16.63 12.89 -3.46
C TRP A 236 -16.77 14.40 -3.22
N THR A 237 -17.95 14.97 -3.51
CA THR A 237 -18.22 16.39 -3.30
C THR A 237 -18.35 16.73 -1.82
N GLU A 238 -18.97 15.88 -1.01
CA GLU A 238 -19.15 16.10 0.43
C GLU A 238 -17.83 16.16 1.22
N ASN A 239 -16.77 15.52 0.74
CA ASN A 239 -15.44 15.55 1.36
C ASN A 239 -14.57 16.74 0.89
N LEU A 240 -14.96 17.53 -0.13
CA LEU A 240 -14.17 18.65 -0.62
C LEU A 240 -13.84 19.71 0.44
N PRO A 241 -14.74 20.05 1.40
CA PRO A 241 -14.40 21.01 2.46
C PRO A 241 -13.23 20.56 3.34
N LEU A 242 -13.08 19.25 3.59
CA LEU A 242 -11.95 18.69 4.34
C LEU A 242 -10.65 18.84 3.55
N LEU A 243 -10.70 18.48 2.25
CA LEU A 243 -9.56 18.62 1.36
C LEU A 243 -9.07 20.06 1.28
N LYS A 244 -10.01 21.02 1.15
CA LYS A 244 -9.66 22.44 1.03
C LYS A 244 -8.89 22.96 2.25
N GLN A 245 -9.33 22.61 3.46
CA GLN A 245 -8.61 23.00 4.69
C GLN A 245 -7.18 22.44 4.71
N ALA A 246 -6.98 21.19 4.28
CA ALA A 246 -5.63 20.61 4.21
C ALA A 246 -4.78 21.23 3.08
N GLN A 247 -5.39 21.60 1.95
CA GLN A 247 -4.68 22.32 0.88
C GLN A 247 -4.24 23.72 1.30
N GLU A 248 -5.03 24.43 2.10
CA GLU A 248 -4.65 25.71 2.69
C GLU A 248 -3.41 25.54 3.58
N MET A 249 -3.42 24.54 4.46
CA MET A 249 -2.24 24.21 5.28
C MET A 249 -1.00 23.84 4.44
N ALA A 250 -1.18 23.01 3.40
CA ALA A 250 -0.07 22.64 2.51
C ALA A 250 0.55 23.87 1.83
N GLY A 251 -0.31 24.82 1.38
CA GLY A 251 0.10 26.08 0.80
C GLY A 251 0.91 26.95 1.79
N ASP A 252 0.44 27.08 3.03
CA ASP A 252 1.13 27.81 4.09
C ASP A 252 2.51 27.20 4.43
N MET A 253 2.61 25.87 4.32
CA MET A 253 3.86 25.13 4.53
C MET A 253 4.79 25.11 3.30
N GLY A 254 4.34 25.59 2.15
CA GLY A 254 5.12 25.57 0.90
C GLY A 254 5.34 24.18 0.33
N CYS A 255 4.41 23.23 0.58
CA CYS A 255 4.44 21.87 0.02
C CYS A 255 3.16 21.55 -0.76
N THR A 256 3.17 20.47 -1.55
CA THR A 256 1.97 19.99 -2.22
C THR A 256 1.05 19.26 -1.24
N MET A 257 -0.24 19.19 -1.56
CA MET A 257 -1.19 18.42 -0.74
C MET A 257 -0.80 16.94 -0.63
N SER A 258 -0.27 16.35 -1.69
CA SER A 258 0.24 14.97 -1.66
C SER A 258 1.44 14.80 -0.73
N GLN A 259 2.34 15.77 -0.70
CA GLN A 259 3.47 15.76 0.24
C GLN A 259 2.99 15.88 1.69
N LEU A 260 2.03 16.77 1.97
CA LEU A 260 1.41 16.91 3.28
C LEU A 260 0.77 15.57 3.73
N ALA A 261 0.00 14.92 2.86
CA ALA A 261 -0.66 13.66 3.17
C ALA A 261 0.34 12.53 3.48
N ILE A 262 1.42 12.41 2.72
CA ILE A 262 2.48 11.43 2.96
C ILE A 262 3.23 11.77 4.26
N ALA A 263 3.59 13.04 4.47
CA ALA A 263 4.26 13.50 5.69
C ALA A 263 3.42 13.23 6.94
N TRP A 264 2.10 13.36 6.85
CA TRP A 264 1.20 12.99 7.94
C TRP A 264 1.31 11.50 8.29
N THR A 265 1.30 10.57 7.31
CA THR A 265 1.48 9.14 7.61
C THR A 265 2.84 8.85 8.24
N LEU A 266 3.88 9.57 7.81
CA LEU A 266 5.22 9.47 8.38
C LEU A 266 5.29 9.99 9.81
N ALA A 267 4.51 11.02 10.16
CA ALA A 267 4.48 11.62 11.48
C ALA A 267 3.69 10.78 12.51
N LYS A 268 2.74 9.94 12.05
CA LYS A 268 1.91 9.12 12.94
C LYS A 268 2.70 8.01 13.63
N ASP A 269 3.69 7.42 12.97
CA ASP A 269 4.54 6.40 13.58
C ASP A 269 5.90 6.29 12.88
N ALA A 270 6.96 6.11 13.67
CA ALA A 270 8.30 5.89 13.16
C ALA A 270 8.45 4.56 12.40
N ALA A 271 7.57 3.58 12.64
CA ALA A 271 7.53 2.31 11.93
C ALA A 271 6.68 2.34 10.64
N CYS A 272 6.10 3.50 10.24
CA CYS A 272 5.35 3.62 8.99
C CYS A 272 6.29 3.82 7.80
N VAL A 273 6.09 3.03 6.73
CA VAL A 273 6.78 3.19 5.44
C VAL A 273 5.72 3.26 4.33
N PRO A 274 5.15 4.45 4.04
CA PRO A 274 4.12 4.60 3.01
C PRO A 274 4.65 4.31 1.61
N ILE A 275 3.78 3.74 0.76
CA ILE A 275 4.08 3.34 -0.61
C ILE A 275 3.15 4.03 -1.63
N PRO A 276 3.22 5.36 -1.79
CA PRO A 276 2.47 6.04 -2.84
C PRO A 276 2.87 5.51 -4.21
N GLY A 277 1.88 5.26 -5.07
CA GLY A 277 2.11 4.86 -6.46
C GLY A 277 1.89 6.02 -7.42
N THR A 278 2.64 6.02 -8.54
CA THR A 278 2.47 7.01 -9.61
C THR A 278 2.94 6.47 -10.96
N THR A 279 2.47 7.10 -12.05
CA THR A 279 2.97 6.92 -13.42
C THR A 279 3.67 8.20 -13.92
N SER A 280 3.76 9.24 -13.09
CA SER A 280 4.33 10.55 -13.43
C SER A 280 5.68 10.76 -12.75
N ALA A 281 6.72 11.06 -13.51
CA ALA A 281 8.03 11.41 -12.98
C ALA A 281 7.99 12.64 -12.04
N LYS A 282 7.09 13.62 -12.31
CA LYS A 282 6.87 14.74 -11.41
C LYS A 282 6.35 14.24 -10.04
N HIS A 283 5.29 13.44 -10.05
CA HIS A 283 4.71 12.93 -8.79
C HIS A 283 5.66 11.95 -8.08
N LEU A 284 6.51 11.23 -8.82
CA LEU A 284 7.57 10.40 -8.22
C LEU A 284 8.51 11.26 -7.36
N ARG A 285 8.97 12.40 -7.91
CA ARG A 285 9.82 13.37 -7.21
C ARG A 285 9.10 14.03 -6.02
N ASP A 286 7.84 14.43 -6.21
CA ASP A 286 7.03 15.04 -5.14
C ASP A 286 6.84 14.04 -3.96
N ASN A 287 6.50 12.79 -4.26
CA ASN A 287 6.32 11.74 -3.25
C ASN A 287 7.62 11.43 -2.50
N PHE A 288 8.76 11.38 -3.20
CA PHE A 288 10.07 11.20 -2.58
C PHE A 288 10.38 12.35 -1.62
N ALA A 289 10.20 13.57 -2.07
CA ALA A 289 10.48 14.76 -1.28
C ALA A 289 9.55 14.92 -0.06
N ALA A 290 8.43 14.21 0.01
CA ALA A 290 7.54 14.23 1.16
C ALA A 290 8.23 13.84 2.48
N ALA A 291 9.29 13.03 2.43
CA ALA A 291 10.12 12.69 3.58
C ALA A 291 10.91 13.89 4.17
N GLN A 292 10.96 15.00 3.45
CA GLN A 292 11.59 16.24 3.90
C GLN A 292 10.61 17.18 4.60
N VAL A 293 9.29 16.94 4.47
CA VAL A 293 8.24 17.74 5.11
C VAL A 293 8.09 17.28 6.55
N SER A 294 8.37 18.18 7.48
CA SER A 294 8.23 17.93 8.93
C SER A 294 6.97 18.59 9.44
N LEU A 295 6.13 17.82 10.13
CA LEU A 295 4.92 18.32 10.78
C LEU A 295 5.15 18.48 12.27
N ALA A 296 4.80 19.66 12.80
CA ALA A 296 4.72 19.85 14.23
C ALA A 296 3.55 19.07 14.83
N PRO A 297 3.59 18.69 16.13
CA PRO A 297 2.50 17.96 16.76
C PRO A 297 1.12 18.63 16.61
N GLU A 298 1.08 19.97 16.66
CA GLU A 298 -0.12 20.76 16.51
C GLU A 298 -0.72 20.68 15.10
N GLN A 299 0.15 20.58 14.09
CA GLN A 299 -0.25 20.39 12.68
C GLN A 299 -0.82 19.01 12.45
N VAL A 300 -0.21 17.97 13.05
CA VAL A 300 -0.74 16.60 13.02
C VAL A 300 -2.11 16.57 13.70
N ALA A 301 -2.24 17.15 14.91
CA ALA A 301 -3.50 17.19 15.65
C ALA A 301 -4.60 17.96 14.89
N HIS A 302 -4.24 19.04 14.18
CA HIS A 302 -5.20 19.78 13.37
C HIS A 302 -5.71 18.92 12.19
N LEU A 303 -4.82 18.25 11.47
CA LEU A 303 -5.20 17.32 10.38
C LEU A 303 -6.05 16.16 10.91
N ASP A 304 -5.70 15.62 12.08
CA ASP A 304 -6.47 14.56 12.75
C ASP A 304 -7.90 15.02 13.09
N ALA A 305 -8.07 16.28 13.47
CA ALA A 305 -9.38 16.86 13.75
C ALA A 305 -10.18 17.16 12.47
N VAL A 306 -9.55 17.72 11.44
CA VAL A 306 -10.19 17.97 10.13
C VAL A 306 -10.70 16.67 9.51
N PHE A 307 -9.88 15.61 9.53
CA PHE A 307 -10.21 14.30 8.98
C PHE A 307 -10.59 13.30 10.08
N ALA A 308 -11.33 13.76 11.11
CA ALA A 308 -11.88 12.84 12.08
C ALA A 308 -12.69 11.74 11.35
N PRO A 309 -12.61 10.45 11.78
CA PRO A 309 -13.24 9.36 11.04
C PRO A 309 -14.72 9.60 10.72
N GLU A 310 -15.46 10.26 11.63
CA GLU A 310 -16.89 10.59 11.48
C GLU A 310 -17.12 11.77 10.50
N ALA A 311 -16.11 12.61 10.28
CA ALA A 311 -16.19 13.73 9.35
C ALA A 311 -16.08 13.25 7.89
N VAL A 312 -15.31 12.19 7.63
CA VAL A 312 -15.10 11.64 6.29
C VAL A 312 -16.36 10.89 5.83
N LYS A 313 -16.91 11.29 4.69
CA LYS A 313 -18.15 10.73 4.14
C LYS A 313 -17.90 9.55 3.20
N GLY A 314 -18.78 8.57 3.29
CA GLY A 314 -18.81 7.38 2.45
C GLY A 314 -17.84 6.27 2.88
N PRO A 315 -18.24 5.00 2.75
CA PRO A 315 -17.37 3.87 3.02
C PRO A 315 -16.23 3.79 1.99
N ARG A 316 -15.06 3.31 2.44
CA ARG A 316 -13.89 3.17 1.55
C ARG A 316 -14.08 2.08 0.49
N TYR A 317 -14.83 1.04 0.82
CA TYR A 317 -15.11 -0.11 -0.04
C TYR A 317 -16.61 -0.31 -0.24
N ASN A 318 -16.97 -0.89 -1.38
CA ASN A 318 -18.28 -1.50 -1.54
C ASN A 318 -18.32 -2.85 -0.81
N ALA A 319 -19.51 -3.46 -0.67
CA ALA A 319 -19.71 -4.70 0.07
C ALA A 319 -18.81 -5.87 -0.42
N MET A 320 -18.58 -5.98 -1.73
CA MET A 320 -17.73 -7.02 -2.30
C MET A 320 -16.27 -6.86 -1.91
N ALA A 321 -15.73 -5.65 -1.97
CA ALA A 321 -14.35 -5.39 -1.58
C ALA A 321 -14.18 -5.50 -0.06
N GLN A 322 -15.15 -5.03 0.73
CA GLN A 322 -15.15 -5.15 2.18
C GLN A 322 -15.15 -6.61 2.66
N ALA A 323 -15.87 -7.50 1.97
CA ALA A 323 -15.89 -8.93 2.29
C ALA A 323 -14.53 -9.65 2.07
N SER A 324 -13.58 -9.01 1.41
CA SER A 324 -12.25 -9.57 1.13
C SER A 324 -11.16 -9.13 2.11
N VAL A 325 -11.50 -8.37 3.14
CA VAL A 325 -10.58 -7.85 4.15
C VAL A 325 -11.06 -8.21 5.56
N ASP A 326 -10.12 -8.22 6.53
CA ASP A 326 -10.41 -8.45 7.96
C ASP A 326 -10.00 -7.23 8.81
N THR A 327 -9.92 -6.06 8.19
CA THR A 327 -9.55 -4.83 8.90
C THR A 327 -10.68 -4.37 9.82
N GLU A 328 -10.30 -3.78 10.96
CA GLU A 328 -11.21 -3.18 11.90
C GLU A 328 -12.08 -2.09 11.24
N GLN A 329 -13.31 -1.95 11.73
CA GLN A 329 -14.28 -0.96 11.27
C GLN A 329 -14.76 -0.11 12.44
N TYR A 330 -14.99 1.16 12.19
CA TYR A 330 -15.66 2.02 13.17
C TYR A 330 -17.15 1.62 13.30
N PRO A 331 -17.78 1.80 14.48
CA PRO A 331 -19.19 1.44 14.68
C PRO A 331 -20.16 2.06 13.66
N PHE A 332 -19.88 3.29 13.22
CA PHE A 332 -20.72 3.98 12.21
C PHE A 332 -20.57 3.39 10.79
N GLU A 333 -19.47 2.68 10.49
CA GLU A 333 -19.28 1.99 9.19
C GLU A 333 -20.09 0.69 9.13
N LEU A 334 -20.43 0.09 10.27
CA LEU A 334 -21.22 -1.15 10.34
C LEU A 334 -22.73 -0.92 10.14
N THR A 335 -23.17 0.33 10.22
CA THR A 335 -24.59 0.73 10.12
C THR A 335 -24.91 1.49 8.83
N ALA A 336 -23.96 1.66 7.94
CA ALA A 336 -24.07 2.44 6.70
C ALA A 336 -24.51 1.59 5.50
#